data_6d4f81762b42be5daae58374752946fb
#
_entry.id   6d4f81762b42be5daae58374752946fb
#
_cell.length_a   1.000
_cell.length_b   1.000
_cell.length_c   1.000
_cell.angle_alpha   90.00
_cell.angle_beta   90.00
_cell.angle_gamma   90.00
#
_symmetry.space_group_name_H-M   'P 1'
#
loop_
_entity.id
_entity.type
_entity.pdbx_description
1 polymer ?
#
loop_
_entity_poly.entity_id
_entity_poly.type
_entity_poly.pdbx_seq_one_letter_code
_entity_poly.pdbx_strand_id
1 'polypeptide(L)'
;HAITSAHNMIAALLDNYLYQHHDEGFALKEVLWRRVLDVNDRNLRTIATGLGPKTNGLLSERGFDITPASEIMAILCLATDEEDLRRRIDNILLGVTLDNKPFCVKDLGVGGAITVLLRDALNPNLVQTIEGTPAFIHGGPFANIAHGCNSVLATKMAMTFGEFVVTEAGFGADLGAEKFIDIKCRKAGIQPRLTIMVATIMGLKMHGGMQVGDPENGCCEHIRKGLENLDKHIANMQHMGQSVIVTLN
;
A
#
# COMPACT_ATOMS: atom_id res chain seq x y z
N HIS A 1 0.66 -7.25 -11.91
CA HIS A 1 0.27 -8.63 -12.29
C HIS A 1 0.74 -9.66 -11.25
N ALA A 2 2.02 -9.66 -10.84
CA ALA A 2 2.54 -10.63 -9.86
C ALA A 2 1.77 -10.56 -8.53
N ILE A 3 1.45 -9.37 -8.04
CA ILE A 3 0.66 -9.16 -6.82
C ILE A 3 -0.74 -9.77 -6.96
N THR A 4 -1.44 -9.48 -8.06
CA THR A 4 -2.77 -10.04 -8.33
C THR A 4 -2.74 -11.57 -8.35
N SER A 5 -1.75 -12.14 -9.04
CA SER A 5 -1.60 -13.59 -9.15
C SER A 5 -1.28 -14.23 -7.80
N ALA A 6 -0.34 -13.68 -7.05
CA ALA A 6 0.05 -14.16 -5.72
C ALA A 6 -1.12 -14.10 -4.73
N HIS A 7 -1.83 -12.97 -4.69
CA HIS A 7 -2.96 -12.77 -3.80
C HIS A 7 -4.11 -13.76 -4.08
N ASN A 8 -4.49 -13.86 -5.35
CA ASN A 8 -5.59 -14.74 -5.78
C ASN A 8 -5.20 -16.22 -5.68
N MET A 9 -3.93 -16.58 -5.84
CA MET A 9 -3.44 -17.94 -5.61
C MET A 9 -3.65 -18.33 -4.13
N ILE A 10 -3.30 -17.47 -3.18
CA ILE A 10 -3.57 -17.71 -1.76
C ILE A 10 -5.07 -17.90 -1.52
N ALA A 11 -5.93 -17.04 -2.09
CA ALA A 11 -7.38 -17.15 -1.92
C ALA A 11 -7.93 -18.47 -2.47
N ALA A 12 -7.45 -18.89 -3.64
CA ALA A 12 -7.88 -20.16 -4.26
C ALA A 12 -7.40 -21.38 -3.44
N LEU A 13 -6.16 -21.34 -2.96
CA LEU A 13 -5.60 -22.41 -2.12
C LEU A 13 -6.28 -22.50 -0.75
N LEU A 14 -6.64 -21.35 -0.17
CA LEU A 14 -7.44 -21.31 1.07
C LEU A 14 -8.82 -21.95 0.86
N ASP A 15 -9.55 -21.58 -0.19
CA ASP A 15 -10.85 -22.15 -0.48
C ASP A 15 -10.75 -23.66 -0.76
N ASN A 16 -9.71 -24.10 -1.47
CA ASN A 16 -9.44 -25.52 -1.68
C ASN A 16 -9.10 -26.24 -0.36
N TYR A 17 -8.30 -25.65 0.49
CA TYR A 17 -7.97 -26.22 1.81
C TYR A 17 -9.23 -26.42 2.66
N LEU A 18 -10.08 -25.39 2.73
CA LEU A 18 -11.35 -25.46 3.45
C LEU A 18 -12.27 -26.57 2.88
N TYR A 19 -12.32 -26.71 1.56
CA TYR A 19 -13.10 -27.74 0.89
C TYR A 19 -12.58 -29.15 1.21
N GLN A 20 -11.28 -29.38 1.12
CA GLN A 20 -10.67 -30.70 1.32
C GLN A 20 -10.78 -31.19 2.78
N HIS A 21 -10.72 -30.27 3.75
CA HIS A 21 -10.75 -30.61 5.19
C HIS A 21 -12.12 -30.42 5.83
N HIS A 22 -13.14 -30.08 5.02
CA HIS A 22 -14.50 -29.86 5.54
C HIS A 22 -15.08 -31.11 6.23
N ASP A 23 -14.94 -32.28 5.60
CA ASP A 23 -15.45 -33.53 6.12
C ASP A 23 -14.66 -34.04 7.36
N GLU A 24 -13.45 -33.52 7.58
CA GLU A 24 -12.63 -33.73 8.78
C GLU A 24 -13.02 -32.79 9.95
N GLY A 25 -14.00 -31.93 9.73
CA GLY A 25 -14.49 -30.97 10.74
C GLY A 25 -13.65 -29.68 10.84
N PHE A 26 -12.72 -29.44 9.88
CA PHE A 26 -11.98 -28.19 9.85
C PHE A 26 -12.83 -27.06 9.27
N ALA A 27 -12.93 -25.97 10.00
CA ALA A 27 -13.57 -24.74 9.54
C ALA A 27 -12.90 -23.52 10.15
N LEU A 28 -12.97 -22.40 9.46
CA LEU A 28 -12.63 -21.08 10.00
C LEU A 28 -13.91 -20.41 10.48
N LYS A 29 -13.84 -19.81 11.67
CA LYS A 29 -14.88 -18.96 12.22
C LYS A 29 -15.09 -17.72 11.36
N GLU A 30 -13.98 -17.19 10.83
CA GLU A 30 -13.94 -16.02 9.97
C GLU A 30 -12.82 -16.19 8.94
N VAL A 31 -13.14 -15.88 7.68
CA VAL A 31 -12.17 -15.79 6.60
C VAL A 31 -11.95 -14.32 6.28
N LEU A 32 -10.73 -13.85 6.50
CA LEU A 32 -10.34 -12.45 6.32
C LEU A 32 -9.79 -12.17 4.92
N TRP A 33 -9.21 -13.20 4.28
CA TRP A 33 -8.56 -13.06 2.99
C TRP A 33 -9.57 -13.05 1.85
N ARG A 34 -9.64 -11.93 1.14
CA ARG A 34 -10.48 -11.74 -0.04
C ARG A 34 -9.71 -12.08 -1.31
N ARG A 35 -10.31 -11.83 -2.46
CA ARG A 35 -9.62 -11.77 -3.74
C ARG A 35 -9.27 -10.34 -4.10
N VAL A 36 -8.44 -10.16 -5.13
CA VAL A 36 -8.16 -8.83 -5.69
C VAL A 36 -8.42 -8.81 -7.20
N LEU A 37 -8.83 -7.65 -7.67
CA LEU A 37 -8.98 -7.36 -9.08
C LEU A 37 -8.47 -5.94 -9.34
N ASP A 38 -7.76 -5.73 -10.45
CA ASP A 38 -7.19 -4.43 -10.79
C ASP A 38 -8.23 -3.49 -11.41
N VAL A 39 -9.37 -3.39 -10.76
CA VAL A 39 -10.46 -2.48 -11.08
C VAL A 39 -11.25 -2.15 -9.80
N ASN A 40 -11.69 -0.91 -9.70
CA ASN A 40 -12.55 -0.48 -8.60
C ASN A 40 -14.02 -0.71 -8.96
N ASP A 41 -14.58 -1.84 -8.55
CA ASP A 41 -15.98 -2.21 -8.77
C ASP A 41 -16.69 -2.48 -7.45
N ARG A 42 -17.63 -1.60 -7.10
CA ARG A 42 -18.38 -1.74 -5.83
C ARG A 42 -19.36 -2.91 -5.82
N ASN A 43 -19.75 -3.47 -6.97
CA ASN A 43 -20.61 -4.64 -7.04
C ASN A 43 -19.87 -5.93 -6.63
N LEU A 44 -18.52 -5.92 -6.68
CA LEU A 44 -17.68 -7.04 -6.29
C LEU A 44 -17.22 -6.99 -4.82
N ARG A 45 -17.64 -5.99 -4.06
CA ARG A 45 -17.27 -5.89 -2.63
C ARG A 45 -17.78 -7.05 -1.80
N THR A 46 -18.96 -7.56 -2.16
CA THR A 46 -19.55 -8.75 -1.53
C THR A 46 -20.20 -9.60 -2.61
N ILE A 47 -19.79 -10.87 -2.69
CA ILE A 47 -20.28 -11.84 -3.65
C ILE A 47 -20.50 -13.20 -2.97
N ALA A 48 -21.38 -14.03 -3.52
CA ALA A 48 -21.50 -15.44 -3.14
C ALA A 48 -20.59 -16.29 -4.04
N THR A 49 -19.80 -17.16 -3.44
CA THR A 49 -18.94 -18.13 -4.13
C THR A 49 -19.37 -19.56 -3.79
N GLY A 50 -18.96 -20.55 -4.59
CA GLY A 50 -19.31 -21.95 -4.38
C GLY A 50 -20.73 -22.31 -4.79
N LEU A 51 -21.40 -21.48 -5.61
CA LEU A 51 -22.73 -21.78 -6.15
C LEU A 51 -22.67 -22.90 -7.18
N GLY A 52 -23.72 -23.73 -7.22
CA GLY A 52 -23.84 -24.85 -8.15
C GLY A 52 -23.51 -26.21 -7.53
N PRO A 53 -22.94 -27.16 -8.29
CA PRO A 53 -22.64 -28.48 -7.79
C PRO A 53 -21.57 -28.44 -6.67
N LYS A 54 -21.59 -29.50 -5.81
CA LYS A 54 -20.69 -29.64 -4.65
C LYS A 54 -19.19 -29.47 -5.03
N THR A 55 -18.84 -29.83 -6.25
CA THR A 55 -17.47 -29.69 -6.80
C THR A 55 -17.01 -28.23 -7.00
N ASN A 56 -17.93 -27.26 -6.94
CA ASN A 56 -17.58 -25.84 -7.04
C ASN A 56 -17.05 -25.23 -5.71
N GLY A 57 -17.01 -26.04 -4.65
CA GLY A 57 -16.52 -25.62 -3.34
C GLY A 57 -17.64 -25.37 -2.33
N LEU A 58 -17.29 -24.78 -1.20
CA LEU A 58 -18.25 -24.45 -0.15
C LEU A 58 -18.93 -23.11 -0.45
N LEU A 59 -20.26 -23.07 -0.29
CA LEU A 59 -21.01 -21.81 -0.38
C LEU A 59 -20.53 -20.84 0.68
N SER A 60 -20.06 -19.68 0.29
CA SER A 60 -19.55 -18.69 1.22
C SER A 60 -19.64 -17.26 0.66
N GLU A 61 -19.72 -16.30 1.57
CA GLU A 61 -19.57 -14.89 1.23
C GLU A 61 -18.09 -14.57 1.06
N ARG A 62 -17.75 -13.89 0.00
CA ARG A 62 -16.40 -13.42 -0.36
C ARG A 62 -16.48 -12.01 -0.95
N GLY A 63 -15.37 -11.48 -1.42
CA GLY A 63 -15.34 -10.19 -2.12
C GLY A 63 -14.02 -9.96 -2.83
N PHE A 64 -13.97 -8.84 -3.55
CA PHE A 64 -12.77 -8.36 -4.22
C PHE A 64 -12.38 -6.99 -3.68
N ASP A 65 -11.09 -6.85 -3.38
CA ASP A 65 -10.44 -5.57 -3.13
C ASP A 65 -9.65 -5.18 -4.39
N ILE A 66 -9.20 -3.91 -4.46
CA ILE A 66 -8.34 -3.49 -5.57
C ILE A 66 -6.90 -3.96 -5.34
N THR A 67 -6.20 -4.37 -6.38
CA THR A 67 -4.83 -4.92 -6.28
C THR A 67 -3.87 -4.06 -5.45
N PRO A 68 -3.80 -2.72 -5.58
CA PRO A 68 -2.90 -1.91 -4.75
C PRO A 68 -3.23 -1.90 -3.25
N ALA A 69 -4.43 -2.37 -2.87
CA ALA A 69 -4.82 -2.55 -1.47
C ALA A 69 -4.35 -3.89 -0.88
N SER A 70 -3.76 -4.77 -1.71
CA SER A 70 -3.24 -6.06 -1.25
C SER A 70 -2.18 -5.89 -0.18
N GLU A 71 -2.27 -6.68 0.90
CA GLU A 71 -1.19 -6.78 1.90
C GLU A 71 0.14 -7.21 1.25
N ILE A 72 0.10 -8.05 0.21
CA ILE A 72 1.31 -8.46 -0.53
C ILE A 72 1.97 -7.26 -1.22
N MET A 73 1.22 -6.27 -1.69
CA MET A 73 1.78 -5.03 -2.23
C MET A 73 2.59 -4.27 -1.16
N ALA A 74 2.05 -4.14 0.04
CA ALA A 74 2.74 -3.50 1.16
C ALA A 74 3.95 -4.32 1.61
N ILE A 75 3.83 -5.63 1.69
CA ILE A 75 4.92 -6.57 2.02
C ILE A 75 6.08 -6.41 1.02
N LEU A 76 5.80 -6.45 -0.29
CA LEU A 76 6.81 -6.28 -1.34
C LEU A 76 7.58 -4.96 -1.19
N CYS A 77 6.86 -3.88 -0.88
CA CYS A 77 7.48 -2.56 -0.72
C CYS A 77 8.30 -2.40 0.57
N LEU A 78 7.98 -3.17 1.61
CA LEU A 78 8.68 -3.11 2.91
C LEU A 78 9.73 -4.21 3.09
N ALA A 79 9.75 -5.23 2.23
CA ALA A 79 10.76 -6.28 2.26
C ALA A 79 12.16 -5.73 2.00
N THR A 80 13.14 -6.27 2.71
CA THR A 80 14.56 -5.90 2.55
C THR A 80 15.32 -6.86 1.65
N ASP A 81 14.84 -8.08 1.52
CA ASP A 81 15.40 -9.17 0.73
C ASP A 81 14.34 -10.28 0.53
N GLU A 82 14.74 -11.36 -0.16
CA GLU A 82 13.85 -12.50 -0.45
C GLU A 82 13.47 -13.27 0.84
N GLU A 83 14.36 -13.38 1.80
CA GLU A 83 14.09 -14.08 3.06
C GLU A 83 13.08 -13.30 3.93
N ASP A 84 13.24 -11.98 4.03
CA ASP A 84 12.27 -11.10 4.71
C ASP A 84 10.91 -11.12 3.99
N LEU A 85 10.91 -11.13 2.64
CA LEU A 85 9.69 -11.29 1.83
C LEU A 85 8.97 -12.59 2.21
N ARG A 86 9.68 -13.72 2.18
CA ARG A 86 9.13 -15.03 2.51
C ARG A 86 8.56 -15.08 3.92
N ARG A 87 9.31 -14.63 4.90
CA ARG A 87 8.87 -14.60 6.30
C ARG A 87 7.58 -13.79 6.50
N ARG A 88 7.47 -12.66 5.81
CA ARG A 88 6.26 -11.80 5.87
C ARG A 88 5.07 -12.48 5.22
N ILE A 89 5.27 -13.11 4.05
CA ILE A 89 4.23 -13.87 3.36
C ILE A 89 3.70 -15.01 4.24
N ASP A 90 4.59 -15.77 4.87
CA ASP A 90 4.21 -16.89 5.75
C ASP A 90 3.36 -16.43 6.94
N ASN A 91 3.52 -15.19 7.40
CA ASN A 91 2.77 -14.61 8.51
C ASN A 91 1.48 -13.87 8.13
N ILE A 92 1.12 -13.81 6.85
CA ILE A 92 -0.17 -13.24 6.43
C ILE A 92 -1.32 -13.99 7.12
N LEU A 93 -2.19 -13.26 7.79
CA LEU A 93 -3.37 -13.79 8.45
C LEU A 93 -4.49 -14.02 7.43
N LEU A 94 -4.92 -15.25 7.28
CA LEU A 94 -5.98 -15.64 6.34
C LEU A 94 -7.35 -15.74 6.99
N GLY A 95 -7.38 -16.05 8.27
CA GLY A 95 -8.61 -16.22 9.01
C GLY A 95 -8.38 -16.63 10.47
N VAL A 96 -9.47 -16.87 11.16
CA VAL A 96 -9.49 -17.28 12.58
C VAL A 96 -10.18 -18.64 12.69
N THR A 97 -9.53 -19.58 13.37
CA THR A 97 -10.09 -20.92 13.61
C THR A 97 -11.25 -20.89 14.62
N LEU A 98 -11.99 -21.97 14.74
CA LEU A 98 -13.12 -22.08 15.69
C LEU A 98 -12.68 -21.90 17.14
N ASP A 99 -11.45 -22.25 17.50
CA ASP A 99 -10.83 -22.08 18.82
C ASP A 99 -10.10 -20.72 18.97
N ASN A 100 -10.40 -19.76 18.10
CA ASN A 100 -9.87 -18.40 18.08
C ASN A 100 -8.34 -18.28 17.89
N LYS A 101 -7.73 -19.24 17.19
CA LYS A 101 -6.33 -19.16 16.79
C LYS A 101 -6.17 -18.54 15.40
N PRO A 102 -5.07 -17.82 15.14
CA PRO A 102 -4.78 -17.33 13.80
C PRO A 102 -4.49 -18.49 12.84
N PHE A 103 -5.00 -18.41 11.63
CA PHE A 103 -4.67 -19.28 10.50
C PHE A 103 -3.98 -18.46 9.43
N CYS A 104 -2.72 -18.78 9.17
CA CYS A 104 -1.84 -17.98 8.32
C CYS A 104 -1.41 -18.73 7.05
N VAL A 105 -0.73 -18.05 6.13
CA VAL A 105 -0.19 -18.66 4.88
C VAL A 105 0.76 -19.82 5.18
N LYS A 106 1.55 -19.75 6.25
CA LYS A 106 2.40 -20.87 6.69
C LYS A 106 1.62 -22.14 7.00
N ASP A 107 0.40 -22.02 7.51
CA ASP A 107 -0.46 -23.15 7.84
C ASP A 107 -1.02 -23.85 6.59
N LEU A 108 -1.13 -23.11 5.47
CA LEU A 108 -1.39 -23.67 4.15
C LEU A 108 -0.15 -24.35 3.52
N GLY A 109 1.05 -24.04 3.99
CA GLY A 109 2.31 -24.55 3.45
C GLY A 109 2.70 -24.01 2.07
N VAL A 110 2.12 -22.89 1.62
CA VAL A 110 2.25 -22.39 0.24
C VAL A 110 3.19 -21.19 0.08
N GLY A 111 3.72 -20.62 1.18
CA GLY A 111 4.53 -19.42 1.14
C GLY A 111 5.73 -19.48 0.19
N GLY A 112 6.37 -20.66 0.00
CA GLY A 112 7.43 -20.84 -0.98
C GLY A 112 7.01 -20.61 -2.42
N ALA A 113 5.87 -21.17 -2.81
CA ALA A 113 5.31 -20.98 -4.15
C ALA A 113 4.98 -19.50 -4.40
N ILE A 114 4.43 -18.81 -3.39
CA ILE A 114 4.13 -17.38 -3.46
C ILE A 114 5.41 -16.54 -3.59
N THR A 115 6.47 -16.88 -2.85
CA THR A 115 7.76 -16.18 -2.94
C THR A 115 8.38 -16.34 -4.33
N VAL A 116 8.37 -17.55 -4.89
CA VAL A 116 8.85 -17.79 -6.26
C VAL A 116 8.06 -16.99 -7.29
N LEU A 117 6.75 -16.90 -7.16
CA LEU A 117 5.90 -16.10 -8.04
C LEU A 117 6.24 -14.60 -7.98
N LEU A 118 6.70 -14.11 -6.84
CA LEU A 118 7.07 -12.70 -6.61
C LEU A 118 8.54 -12.41 -6.87
N ARG A 119 9.37 -13.40 -7.20
CA ARG A 119 10.82 -13.27 -7.30
C ARG A 119 11.26 -12.15 -8.24
N ASP A 120 10.71 -12.12 -9.44
CA ASP A 120 11.05 -11.08 -10.43
C ASP A 120 10.46 -9.72 -10.04
N ALA A 121 9.29 -9.71 -9.38
CA ALA A 121 8.64 -8.50 -8.90
C ALA A 121 9.40 -7.83 -7.73
N LEU A 122 10.30 -8.55 -7.05
CA LEU A 122 11.13 -8.00 -5.98
C LEU A 122 12.22 -7.05 -6.51
N ASN A 123 12.54 -7.11 -7.80
CA ASN A 123 13.54 -6.26 -8.42
C ASN A 123 12.93 -4.91 -8.83
N PRO A 124 13.46 -3.76 -8.34
CA PRO A 124 13.02 -2.45 -8.80
C PRO A 124 13.27 -2.23 -10.30
N ASN A 125 12.35 -1.54 -10.97
CA ASN A 125 12.52 -1.16 -12.37
C ASN A 125 13.29 0.15 -12.46
N LEU A 126 14.39 0.17 -13.20
CA LEU A 126 15.11 1.38 -13.54
C LEU A 126 14.59 1.92 -14.87
N VAL A 127 14.12 3.14 -14.87
CA VAL A 127 13.61 3.85 -16.05
C VAL A 127 14.32 5.20 -16.18
N GLN A 128 14.15 5.85 -17.33
CA GLN A 128 14.68 7.18 -17.59
C GLN A 128 13.53 8.15 -17.79
N THR A 129 13.60 9.32 -17.15
CA THR A 129 12.65 10.41 -17.38
C THR A 129 12.88 11.06 -18.74
N ILE A 130 11.96 11.93 -19.17
CA ILE A 130 12.08 12.68 -20.43
C ILE A 130 13.33 13.56 -20.44
N GLU A 131 13.71 14.11 -19.27
CA GLU A 131 14.94 14.90 -19.09
C GLU A 131 16.22 14.07 -18.96
N GLY A 132 16.10 12.74 -19.04
CA GLY A 132 17.25 11.84 -18.95
C GLY A 132 17.66 11.46 -17.52
N THR A 133 16.93 11.87 -16.51
CA THR A 133 17.21 11.50 -15.11
C THR A 133 16.81 10.05 -14.84
N PRO A 134 17.68 9.23 -14.22
CA PRO A 134 17.29 7.87 -13.83
C PRO A 134 16.26 7.88 -12.70
N ALA A 135 15.28 6.96 -12.78
CA ALA A 135 14.26 6.82 -11.76
C ALA A 135 13.97 5.34 -11.49
N PHE A 136 13.86 4.97 -10.20
CA PHE A 136 13.43 3.65 -9.79
C PHE A 136 11.94 3.63 -9.54
N ILE A 137 11.23 2.71 -10.20
CA ILE A 137 9.80 2.49 -10.04
C ILE A 137 9.59 1.10 -9.47
N HIS A 138 8.99 1.01 -8.28
CA HIS A 138 8.79 -0.27 -7.61
C HIS A 138 7.64 -0.23 -6.62
N GLY A 139 6.64 -1.08 -6.85
CA GLY A 139 5.42 -1.17 -6.07
C GLY A 139 4.48 0.00 -6.29
N GLY A 140 3.34 -0.05 -5.64
CA GLY A 140 2.29 0.97 -5.75
C GLY A 140 1.27 0.86 -4.62
N PRO A 141 1.71 0.82 -3.33
CA PRO A 141 0.78 0.73 -2.22
C PRO A 141 0.02 2.06 -2.09
N PHE A 142 -1.30 2.01 -1.90
CA PHE A 142 -2.09 3.21 -1.68
C PHE A 142 -1.81 3.83 -0.31
N ALA A 143 -1.62 5.14 -0.25
CA ALA A 143 -1.33 5.85 1.00
C ALA A 143 -2.49 5.86 2.01
N ASN A 144 -3.72 5.78 1.55
CA ASN A 144 -4.90 5.65 2.41
C ASN A 144 -5.11 4.23 2.98
N ILE A 145 -4.37 3.25 2.49
CA ILE A 145 -4.48 1.84 2.92
C ILE A 145 -3.17 1.35 3.53
N ALA A 146 -2.04 1.65 2.90
CA ALA A 146 -0.71 1.24 3.32
C ALA A 146 0.22 2.47 3.48
N HIS A 147 1.52 2.34 3.24
CA HIS A 147 2.49 3.42 3.43
C HIS A 147 2.63 4.38 2.24
N GLY A 148 2.04 4.06 1.08
CA GLY A 148 1.82 4.99 -0.04
C GLY A 148 3.06 5.57 -0.71
N CYS A 149 4.17 4.85 -0.71
CA CYS A 149 5.43 5.31 -1.29
C CYS A 149 6.25 4.15 -1.87
N ASN A 150 7.28 4.48 -2.62
CA ASN A 150 8.18 3.52 -3.25
C ASN A 150 8.79 2.51 -2.25
N SER A 151 9.31 1.40 -2.74
CA SER A 151 9.85 0.33 -1.88
C SER A 151 11.14 0.73 -1.14
N VAL A 152 11.41 0.01 -0.07
CA VAL A 152 12.68 0.10 0.67
C VAL A 152 13.86 -0.25 -0.24
N LEU A 153 13.74 -1.32 -1.03
CA LEU A 153 14.79 -1.77 -1.96
C LEU A 153 15.10 -0.70 -3.01
N ALA A 154 14.08 -0.14 -3.67
CA ALA A 154 14.28 0.90 -4.67
C ALA A 154 14.96 2.15 -4.08
N THR A 155 14.55 2.58 -2.89
CA THR A 155 15.17 3.74 -2.24
C THR A 155 16.62 3.47 -1.85
N LYS A 156 16.93 2.31 -1.26
CA LYS A 156 18.31 1.94 -0.93
C LYS A 156 19.18 1.80 -2.18
N MET A 157 18.64 1.23 -3.24
CA MET A 157 19.33 1.13 -4.53
C MET A 157 19.62 2.51 -5.11
N ALA A 158 18.64 3.42 -5.12
CA ALA A 158 18.84 4.79 -5.55
C ALA A 158 19.93 5.51 -4.74
N MET A 159 19.96 5.32 -3.42
CA MET A 159 21.00 5.88 -2.53
C MET A 159 22.40 5.31 -2.79
N THR A 160 22.52 4.15 -3.41
CA THR A 160 23.81 3.56 -3.79
C THR A 160 24.37 4.21 -5.06
N PHE A 161 23.50 4.63 -5.98
CA PHE A 161 23.90 5.14 -7.28
C PHE A 161 23.85 6.67 -7.39
N GLY A 162 23.03 7.33 -6.56
CA GLY A 162 22.82 8.77 -6.62
C GLY A 162 23.45 9.51 -5.44
N GLU A 163 24.07 10.64 -5.70
CA GLU A 163 24.51 11.59 -4.67
C GLU A 163 23.30 12.23 -3.95
N PHE A 164 22.27 12.53 -4.72
CA PHE A 164 20.97 12.99 -4.24
C PHE A 164 19.87 12.03 -4.67
N VAL A 165 18.98 11.70 -3.75
CA VAL A 165 17.80 10.86 -4.01
C VAL A 165 16.56 11.61 -3.59
N VAL A 166 15.66 11.81 -4.55
CA VAL A 166 14.35 12.41 -4.33
C VAL A 166 13.29 11.31 -4.38
N THR A 167 12.43 11.26 -3.39
CA THR A 167 11.30 10.31 -3.35
C THR A 167 10.05 11.03 -2.89
N GLU A 168 8.90 10.50 -3.25
CA GLU A 168 7.62 11.07 -2.83
C GLU A 168 7.05 10.36 -1.60
N ALA A 169 6.16 11.06 -0.91
CA ALA A 169 5.23 10.52 0.05
C ALA A 169 3.81 10.83 -0.44
N GLY A 170 2.98 9.81 -0.60
CA GLY A 170 1.66 9.95 -1.23
C GLY A 170 0.69 10.80 -0.40
N PHE A 171 -0.19 11.55 -1.06
CA PHE A 171 -1.18 12.44 -0.44
C PHE A 171 -0.58 13.64 0.31
N GLY A 172 -1.35 14.22 1.24
CA GLY A 172 -0.90 15.32 2.07
C GLY A 172 0.12 14.90 3.14
N ALA A 173 0.81 15.88 3.71
CA ALA A 173 1.84 15.62 4.72
C ALA A 173 1.30 14.98 6.00
N ASP A 174 0.03 15.21 6.32
CA ASP A 174 -0.69 14.62 7.45
C ASP A 174 -0.98 13.13 7.29
N LEU A 175 -0.87 12.59 6.08
CA LEU A 175 -1.08 11.18 5.81
C LEU A 175 0.19 10.52 5.25
N GLY A 176 0.65 10.96 4.09
CA GLY A 176 1.72 10.30 3.37
C GLY A 176 3.09 10.55 3.96
N ALA A 177 3.42 11.77 4.35
CA ALA A 177 4.71 12.05 4.97
C ALA A 177 4.84 11.39 6.34
N GLU A 178 3.77 11.36 7.15
CA GLU A 178 3.74 10.67 8.43
C GLU A 178 4.01 9.16 8.24
N LYS A 179 3.30 8.51 7.33
CA LYS A 179 3.54 7.09 7.02
C LYS A 179 4.92 6.83 6.42
N PHE A 180 5.42 7.73 5.59
CA PHE A 180 6.76 7.63 5.05
C PHE A 180 7.82 7.62 6.16
N ILE A 181 7.73 8.52 7.13
CA ILE A 181 8.67 8.63 8.24
C ILE A 181 8.48 7.47 9.22
N ASP A 182 7.26 7.25 9.70
CA ASP A 182 7.00 6.32 10.79
C ASP A 182 7.01 4.84 10.37
N ILE A 183 6.71 4.56 9.11
CA ILE A 183 6.70 3.17 8.60
C ILE A 183 7.94 2.90 7.78
N LYS A 184 8.10 3.59 6.63
CA LYS A 184 9.16 3.27 5.67
C LYS A 184 10.55 3.65 6.18
N CYS A 185 10.75 4.89 6.63
CA CYS A 185 12.05 5.36 7.09
C CYS A 185 12.53 4.56 8.31
N ARG A 186 11.64 4.32 9.26
CA ARG A 186 11.92 3.49 10.43
C ARG A 186 12.32 2.07 10.04
N LYS A 187 11.58 1.43 9.13
CA LYS A 187 11.88 0.09 8.64
C LYS A 187 13.18 0.03 7.85
N ALA A 188 13.46 1.02 7.02
CA ALA A 188 14.63 1.07 6.15
C ALA A 188 15.91 1.54 6.85
N GLY A 189 15.79 2.17 8.03
CA GLY A 189 16.91 2.81 8.73
C GLY A 189 17.43 4.05 7.98
N ILE A 190 16.54 4.79 7.31
CA ILE A 190 16.87 6.02 6.57
C ILE A 190 16.25 7.23 7.23
N GLN A 191 16.92 8.39 7.09
CA GLN A 191 16.41 9.66 7.55
C GLN A 191 16.55 10.69 6.42
N PRO A 192 15.44 11.27 5.92
CA PRO A 192 15.50 12.35 4.95
C PRO A 192 16.21 13.57 5.54
N ARG A 193 17.01 14.25 4.73
CA ARG A 193 17.68 15.49 5.13
C ARG A 193 16.81 16.72 4.92
N LEU A 194 15.87 16.64 3.98
CA LEU A 194 15.03 17.75 3.56
C LEU A 194 13.67 17.22 3.12
N THR A 195 12.63 17.91 3.54
CA THR A 195 11.28 17.76 3.03
C THR A 195 10.93 18.97 2.16
N ILE A 196 10.58 18.70 0.90
CA ILE A 196 10.02 19.71 0.01
C ILE A 196 8.51 19.57 0.05
N MET A 197 7.86 20.59 0.60
CA MET A 197 6.40 20.63 0.71
C MET A 197 5.82 21.42 -0.45
N VAL A 198 5.05 20.77 -1.30
CA VAL A 198 4.39 21.40 -2.45
C VAL A 198 3.02 21.90 -2.02
N ALA A 199 2.82 23.22 -2.05
CA ALA A 199 1.54 23.86 -1.81
C ALA A 199 1.01 24.46 -3.12
N THR A 200 -0.26 24.19 -3.45
CA THR A 200 -0.89 24.83 -4.59
C THR A 200 -1.68 26.06 -4.16
N ILE A 201 -1.68 27.09 -4.98
CA ILE A 201 -2.50 28.32 -4.72
C ILE A 201 -3.98 27.94 -4.60
N MET A 202 -4.46 27.03 -5.44
CA MET A 202 -5.84 26.55 -5.38
C MET A 202 -6.13 25.83 -4.05
N GLY A 203 -5.22 24.97 -3.60
CA GLY A 203 -5.32 24.28 -2.31
C GLY A 203 -5.41 25.28 -1.14
N LEU A 204 -4.54 26.30 -1.12
CA LEU A 204 -4.57 27.33 -0.10
C LEU A 204 -5.91 28.09 -0.11
N LYS A 205 -6.44 28.46 -1.28
CA LYS A 205 -7.74 29.13 -1.40
C LYS A 205 -8.88 28.25 -0.85
N MET A 206 -8.89 26.96 -1.19
CA MET A 206 -9.91 26.01 -0.71
C MET A 206 -9.83 25.82 0.82
N HIS A 207 -8.64 25.66 1.38
CA HIS A 207 -8.45 25.60 2.83
C HIS A 207 -8.82 26.91 3.53
N GLY A 208 -8.74 28.04 2.84
CA GLY A 208 -9.19 29.33 3.31
C GLY A 208 -10.71 29.60 3.18
N GLY A 209 -11.48 28.58 2.73
CA GLY A 209 -12.95 28.65 2.68
C GLY A 209 -13.55 28.97 1.31
N MET A 210 -12.75 29.01 0.23
CA MET A 210 -13.27 29.15 -1.12
C MET A 210 -14.10 27.90 -1.48
N GLN A 211 -15.30 28.11 -2.03
CA GLN A 211 -16.18 27.03 -2.48
C GLN A 211 -15.90 26.66 -3.94
N VAL A 212 -16.19 25.39 -4.29
CA VAL A 212 -16.16 24.96 -5.69
C VAL A 212 -17.29 25.67 -6.46
N GLY A 213 -16.92 26.46 -7.47
CA GLY A 213 -17.86 27.27 -8.26
C GLY A 213 -17.88 28.75 -7.89
N ASP A 214 -17.14 29.17 -6.88
CA ASP A 214 -16.90 30.59 -6.65
C ASP A 214 -16.20 31.20 -7.87
N PRO A 215 -16.53 32.46 -8.24
CA PRO A 215 -15.88 33.13 -9.36
C PRO A 215 -14.37 33.13 -9.16
N GLU A 216 -13.61 33.09 -10.26
CA GLU A 216 -12.16 32.87 -10.39
C GLU A 216 -11.24 33.71 -9.46
N ASN A 217 -11.81 34.64 -8.75
CA ASN A 217 -11.12 35.61 -7.92
C ASN A 217 -11.25 35.33 -6.42
N GLY A 218 -11.14 34.06 -5.97
CA GLY A 218 -10.91 33.83 -4.55
C GLY A 218 -9.83 34.78 -4.08
N CYS A 219 -10.20 35.77 -3.22
CA CYS A 219 -9.34 36.89 -2.87
C CYS A 219 -8.11 36.45 -2.07
N CYS A 220 -7.12 37.31 -1.97
CA CYS A 220 -5.93 37.12 -1.14
C CYS A 220 -6.24 36.73 0.31
N GLU A 221 -7.45 37.03 0.78
CA GLU A 221 -7.91 36.65 2.11
C GLU A 221 -8.10 35.15 2.27
N HIS A 222 -8.63 34.45 1.26
CA HIS A 222 -8.71 32.97 1.28
C HIS A 222 -7.33 32.35 1.34
N ILE A 223 -6.34 32.89 0.60
CA ILE A 223 -4.97 32.42 0.67
C ILE A 223 -4.42 32.61 2.08
N ARG A 224 -4.59 33.79 2.70
CA ARG A 224 -4.10 34.07 4.06
C ARG A 224 -4.69 33.10 5.08
N LYS A 225 -5.97 32.84 5.04
CA LYS A 225 -6.60 31.84 5.91
C LYS A 225 -6.09 30.42 5.63
N GLY A 226 -5.88 30.09 4.37
CA GLY A 226 -5.33 28.79 3.99
C GLY A 226 -3.88 28.55 4.41
N LEU A 227 -3.11 29.61 4.65
CA LEU A 227 -1.74 29.50 5.19
C LEU A 227 -1.72 28.86 6.58
N GLU A 228 -2.74 29.02 7.40
CA GLU A 228 -2.82 28.37 8.72
C GLU A 228 -2.72 26.84 8.61
N ASN A 229 -3.34 26.26 7.57
CA ASN A 229 -3.22 24.82 7.29
C ASN A 229 -1.79 24.44 6.86
N LEU A 230 -1.17 25.24 5.98
CA LEU A 230 0.20 25.02 5.55
C LEU A 230 1.19 25.14 6.73
N ASP A 231 1.03 26.16 7.57
CA ASP A 231 1.87 26.37 8.76
C ASP A 231 1.77 25.17 9.72
N LYS A 232 0.58 24.59 9.86
CA LYS A 232 0.38 23.37 10.66
C LYS A 232 1.16 22.18 10.09
N HIS A 233 1.11 21.97 8.78
CA HIS A 233 1.87 20.91 8.12
C HIS A 233 3.38 21.11 8.25
N ILE A 234 3.87 22.35 8.10
CA ILE A 234 5.29 22.69 8.32
C ILE A 234 5.69 22.35 9.76
N ALA A 235 4.91 22.81 10.74
CA ALA A 235 5.18 22.55 12.15
C ALA A 235 5.20 21.05 12.47
N ASN A 236 4.29 20.26 11.91
CA ASN A 236 4.26 18.81 12.08
C ASN A 236 5.53 18.15 11.54
N MET A 237 5.97 18.52 10.34
CA MET A 237 7.20 17.99 9.75
C MET A 237 8.45 18.39 10.54
N GLN A 238 8.50 19.63 11.03
CA GLN A 238 9.60 20.09 11.89
C GLN A 238 9.61 19.32 13.23
N HIS A 239 8.44 19.02 13.79
CA HIS A 239 8.34 18.21 15.00
C HIS A 239 8.84 16.77 14.79
N MET A 240 8.70 16.23 13.58
CA MET A 240 9.31 14.96 13.16
C MET A 240 10.81 15.06 12.84
N GLY A 241 11.45 16.20 13.14
CA GLY A 241 12.88 16.42 12.92
C GLY A 241 13.28 16.74 11.49
N GLN A 242 12.34 17.17 10.64
CA GLN A 242 12.61 17.50 9.24
C GLN A 242 12.95 18.98 9.05
N SER A 243 13.94 19.25 8.21
CA SER A 243 14.08 20.57 7.58
C SER A 243 13.06 20.69 6.46
N VAL A 244 12.33 21.81 6.39
CA VAL A 244 11.23 21.98 5.44
C VAL A 244 11.47 23.18 4.52
N ILE A 245 11.32 22.98 3.23
CA ILE A 245 11.20 24.03 2.21
C ILE A 245 9.82 23.92 1.58
N VAL A 246 9.15 25.06 1.39
CA VAL A 246 7.87 25.13 0.71
C VAL A 246 8.05 25.62 -0.71
N THR A 247 7.43 24.93 -1.65
CA THR A 247 7.31 25.35 -3.05
C THR A 247 5.85 25.63 -3.37
N LEU A 248 5.59 26.71 -4.09
CA LEU A 248 4.25 27.06 -4.58
C LEU A 248 4.10 26.62 -6.03
N ASN A 249 2.96 26.01 -6.34
CA ASN A 249 2.57 25.56 -7.67
C ASN A 249 1.17 26.11 -8.04
#